data_91eba6fa7b3fda1aa16d24cb83638124
#
_entry.id   91eba6fa7b3fda1aa16d24cb83638124
#
_cell.length_a   1.000
_cell.length_b   1.000
_cell.length_c   1.000
_cell.angle_alpha   90.00
_cell.angle_beta   90.00
_cell.angle_gamma   90.00
#
_symmetry.space_group_name_H-M   'P 1'
#
loop_
_entity.id
_entity.type
_entity.pdbx_description
1 polymer ?
#
loop_
_entity_poly.entity_id
_entity_poly.type
_entity_poly.pdbx_seq_one_letter_code
_entity_poly.pdbx_strand_id
1 'polypeptide(L)'
;MARRPPAPPASMTTLDNRWTRPSLAVISHLALLLVWYLFVKFGNVPKFVMPSPGDTAASLFNGSYSWWTNTAVTATEIFGGYLIALVVGVVLALAFTWSKPLEAFMMPLLVSLNMIPKVALGPLIIVWFKYGIVPNMMIAFSICVFPILLTTVRGLREVEPDLLDLVRTLRGSRWQVFTKIQLPGALPYIFSGMKVGAILAVAGAIVGEFLGSDKGLGYLMLQVQVTLDTAAMFMAVLLITLLGMILYGAVILLERAFVVPDARVG
;
A
#
# COMPACT_ATOMS: atom_id res chain seq x y z
N MET A 1 -36.99 -6.48 40.44
CA MET A 1 -36.42 -7.67 39.75
C MET A 1 -35.70 -7.20 38.49
N ALA A 2 -34.40 -7.03 38.56
CA ALA A 2 -33.57 -6.65 37.39
C ALA A 2 -33.23 -7.93 36.59
N ARG A 3 -33.64 -7.98 35.34
CA ARG A 3 -33.28 -9.09 34.42
C ARG A 3 -31.79 -9.03 34.12
N ARG A 4 -31.06 -10.09 34.43
CA ARG A 4 -29.69 -10.26 34.01
C ARG A 4 -29.64 -10.28 32.47
N PRO A 5 -28.67 -9.58 31.83
CA PRO A 5 -28.48 -9.67 30.37
C PRO A 5 -28.14 -11.11 30.00
N PRO A 6 -28.58 -11.58 28.83
CA PRO A 6 -28.26 -12.92 28.34
C PRO A 6 -26.75 -13.08 28.15
N ALA A 7 -26.24 -14.25 28.55
CA ALA A 7 -24.84 -14.59 28.37
C ALA A 7 -24.47 -14.60 26.85
N PRO A 8 -23.31 -14.10 26.45
CA PRO A 8 -22.89 -14.13 25.05
C PRO A 8 -22.75 -15.56 24.56
N PRO A 9 -23.06 -15.83 23.27
CA PRO A 9 -23.00 -17.16 22.71
C PRO A 9 -21.57 -17.73 22.75
N ALA A 10 -21.43 -18.95 23.24
CA ALA A 10 -20.17 -19.66 23.52
C ALA A 10 -19.33 -20.06 22.28
N SER A 11 -19.63 -19.56 21.08
CA SER A 11 -19.02 -20.04 19.82
C SER A 11 -17.94 -19.13 19.21
N MET A 12 -17.53 -18.02 19.85
CA MET A 12 -16.51 -17.12 19.30
C MET A 12 -15.10 -17.26 19.92
N THR A 13 -14.87 -18.21 20.82
CA THR A 13 -13.64 -18.25 21.64
C THR A 13 -12.50 -19.12 21.10
N THR A 14 -12.66 -19.83 20.00
CA THR A 14 -11.62 -20.77 19.50
C THR A 14 -10.66 -20.18 18.45
N LEU A 15 -10.94 -19.03 17.85
CA LEU A 15 -10.07 -18.40 16.83
C LEU A 15 -9.13 -17.32 17.40
N ASP A 16 -9.22 -17.01 18.69
CA ASP A 16 -8.46 -15.90 19.30
C ASP A 16 -7.16 -16.35 19.99
N ASN A 17 -6.72 -17.56 19.74
CA ASN A 17 -5.43 -18.04 20.23
C ASN A 17 -4.30 -17.34 19.45
N ARG A 18 -3.35 -16.73 20.15
CA ARG A 18 -2.20 -15.95 19.66
C ARG A 18 -1.41 -16.63 18.52
N TRP A 19 -1.51 -17.94 18.40
CA TRP A 19 -0.81 -18.77 17.41
C TRP A 19 -1.68 -19.17 16.22
N THR A 20 -3.01 -19.12 16.31
CA THR A 20 -3.90 -19.60 15.24
C THR A 20 -3.93 -18.65 14.03
N ARG A 21 -3.91 -17.33 14.23
CA ARG A 21 -3.92 -16.36 13.12
C ARG A 21 -2.66 -16.44 12.23
N PRO A 22 -1.42 -16.42 12.76
CA PRO A 22 -0.24 -16.55 11.92
C PRO A 22 -0.11 -17.92 11.28
N SER A 23 -0.50 -19.01 11.96
CA SER A 23 -0.47 -20.35 11.37
C SER A 23 -1.45 -20.50 10.22
N LEU A 24 -2.66 -19.95 10.33
CA LEU A 24 -3.64 -19.95 9.23
C LEU A 24 -3.13 -19.16 8.02
N ALA A 25 -2.45 -18.03 8.22
CA ALA A 25 -1.84 -17.28 7.13
C ALA A 25 -0.76 -18.09 6.41
N VAL A 26 0.12 -18.77 7.14
CA VAL A 26 1.13 -19.67 6.53
C VAL A 26 0.48 -20.83 5.79
N ILE A 27 -0.52 -21.48 6.40
CA ILE A 27 -1.25 -22.60 5.78
C ILE A 27 -1.92 -22.15 4.48
N SER A 28 -2.55 -20.98 4.46
CA SER A 28 -3.20 -20.46 3.24
C SER A 28 -2.22 -20.23 2.10
N HIS A 29 -1.02 -19.68 2.37
CA HIS A 29 0.00 -19.51 1.34
C HIS A 29 0.58 -20.83 0.84
N LEU A 30 0.82 -21.78 1.75
CA LEU A 30 1.26 -23.12 1.37
C LEU A 30 0.20 -23.89 0.57
N ALA A 31 -1.08 -23.75 0.96
CA ALA A 31 -2.19 -24.33 0.20
C ALA A 31 -2.29 -23.72 -1.21
N LEU A 32 -2.10 -22.39 -1.36
CA LEU A 32 -2.08 -21.75 -2.67
C LEU A 32 -0.93 -22.28 -3.55
N LEU A 33 0.26 -22.42 -2.99
CA LEU A 33 1.41 -22.98 -3.71
C LEU A 33 1.18 -24.45 -4.11
N LEU A 34 0.57 -25.23 -3.23
CA LEU A 34 0.22 -26.61 -3.52
C LEU A 34 -0.84 -26.70 -4.64
N VAL A 35 -1.88 -25.87 -4.58
CA VAL A 35 -2.91 -25.79 -5.64
C VAL A 35 -2.26 -25.41 -6.98
N TRP A 36 -1.39 -24.40 -7.01
CA TRP A 36 -0.66 -24.03 -8.20
C TRP A 36 0.17 -25.20 -8.74
N TYR A 37 0.96 -25.87 -7.89
CA TYR A 37 1.77 -27.03 -8.30
C TYR A 37 0.91 -28.15 -8.86
N LEU A 38 -0.17 -28.53 -8.17
CA LEU A 38 -1.07 -29.60 -8.60
C LEU A 38 -1.77 -29.26 -9.91
N PHE A 39 -2.23 -28.00 -10.06
CA PHE A 39 -2.88 -27.54 -11.27
C PHE A 39 -1.96 -27.65 -12.50
N VAL A 40 -0.71 -27.21 -12.38
CA VAL A 40 0.25 -27.33 -13.50
C VAL A 40 0.60 -28.78 -13.78
N LYS A 41 0.81 -29.61 -12.72
CA LYS A 41 1.24 -31.00 -12.87
C LYS A 41 0.16 -31.90 -13.48
N PHE A 42 -1.08 -31.76 -13.03
CA PHE A 42 -2.19 -32.64 -13.48
C PHE A 42 -2.99 -32.05 -14.65
N GLY A 43 -2.95 -30.71 -14.83
CA GLY A 43 -3.63 -30.03 -15.93
C GLY A 43 -2.91 -30.10 -17.28
N ASN A 44 -1.72 -30.70 -17.34
CA ASN A 44 -0.86 -30.71 -18.54
C ASN A 44 -0.70 -29.34 -19.18
N VAL A 45 -0.65 -28.28 -18.36
CA VAL A 45 -0.57 -26.90 -18.82
C VAL A 45 0.80 -26.65 -19.45
N PRO A 46 0.86 -26.12 -20.69
CA PRO A 46 2.15 -25.80 -21.32
C PRO A 46 2.92 -24.77 -20.47
N LYS A 47 4.26 -24.93 -20.37
CA LYS A 47 5.12 -24.06 -19.56
C LYS A 47 5.04 -22.58 -19.94
N PHE A 48 4.83 -22.28 -21.22
CA PHE A 48 4.69 -20.90 -21.72
C PHE A 48 3.36 -20.26 -21.34
N VAL A 49 2.36 -21.05 -20.87
CA VAL A 49 1.09 -20.53 -20.36
C VAL A 49 1.18 -20.34 -18.85
N MET A 50 1.61 -21.38 -18.15
CA MET A 50 1.74 -21.33 -16.68
C MET A 50 2.90 -22.24 -16.23
N PRO A 51 4.02 -21.64 -15.78
CA PRO A 51 5.18 -22.39 -15.31
C PRO A 51 4.90 -23.06 -13.97
N SER A 52 5.62 -24.13 -13.65
CA SER A 52 5.57 -24.70 -12.32
C SER A 52 6.28 -23.79 -11.29
N PRO A 53 5.96 -23.91 -9.99
CA PRO A 53 6.72 -23.22 -8.95
C PRO A 53 8.21 -23.48 -9.01
N GLY A 54 8.62 -24.71 -9.39
CA GLY A 54 10.02 -25.08 -9.56
C GLY A 54 10.67 -24.39 -10.76
N ASP A 55 10.03 -24.33 -11.94
CA ASP A 55 10.53 -23.62 -13.11
C ASP A 55 10.66 -22.10 -12.80
N THR A 56 9.67 -21.54 -12.10
CA THR A 56 9.68 -20.15 -11.65
C THR A 56 10.88 -19.86 -10.74
N ALA A 57 11.11 -20.71 -9.73
CA ALA A 57 12.26 -20.55 -8.84
C ALA A 57 13.59 -20.74 -9.55
N ALA A 58 13.67 -21.66 -10.52
CA ALA A 58 14.87 -21.89 -11.31
C ALA A 58 15.25 -20.67 -12.17
N SER A 59 14.29 -19.84 -12.57
CA SER A 59 14.57 -18.61 -13.36
C SER A 59 15.41 -17.59 -12.61
N LEU A 60 15.43 -17.59 -11.27
CA LEU A 60 16.32 -16.74 -10.46
C LEU A 60 17.81 -16.98 -10.71
N PHE A 61 18.17 -18.19 -11.12
CA PHE A 61 19.55 -18.55 -11.39
C PHE A 61 20.01 -18.14 -12.80
N ASN A 62 19.11 -17.61 -13.61
CA ASN A 62 19.46 -17.07 -14.92
C ASN A 62 20.08 -15.67 -14.77
N GLY A 63 21.39 -15.57 -14.90
CA GLY A 63 22.14 -14.32 -14.74
C GLY A 63 21.83 -13.24 -15.78
N SER A 64 21.21 -13.59 -16.93
CA SER A 64 20.87 -12.63 -17.99
C SER A 64 19.78 -11.63 -17.59
N TYR A 65 18.94 -11.95 -16.59
CA TYR A 65 17.83 -11.11 -16.16
C TYR A 65 18.20 -10.02 -15.16
N SER A 66 19.46 -9.97 -14.69
CA SER A 66 19.94 -8.95 -13.75
C SER A 66 18.97 -8.71 -12.58
N TRP A 67 18.47 -9.78 -11.97
CA TRP A 67 17.40 -9.78 -10.97
C TRP A 67 17.64 -8.76 -9.85
N TRP A 68 18.86 -8.70 -9.34
CA TRP A 68 19.20 -7.80 -8.26
C TRP A 68 19.05 -6.32 -8.64
N THR A 69 19.58 -5.96 -9.82
CA THR A 69 19.49 -4.58 -10.33
C THR A 69 18.05 -4.16 -10.55
N ASN A 70 17.26 -5.01 -11.24
CA ASN A 70 15.87 -4.72 -11.52
C ASN A 70 15.03 -4.63 -10.23
N THR A 71 15.25 -5.55 -9.28
CA THR A 71 14.57 -5.49 -7.97
C THR A 71 14.93 -4.21 -7.20
N ALA A 72 16.19 -3.78 -7.20
CA ALA A 72 16.62 -2.57 -6.53
C ALA A 72 16.02 -1.30 -7.15
N VAL A 73 15.90 -1.25 -8.48
CA VAL A 73 15.23 -0.14 -9.19
C VAL A 73 13.76 -0.06 -8.80
N THR A 74 13.00 -1.15 -8.96
CA THR A 74 11.59 -1.22 -8.59
C THR A 74 11.37 -0.90 -7.11
N ALA A 75 12.23 -1.40 -6.22
CA ALA A 75 12.18 -1.07 -4.80
C ALA A 75 12.35 0.44 -4.57
N THR A 76 13.34 1.07 -5.22
CA THR A 76 13.56 2.52 -5.10
C THR A 76 12.35 3.31 -5.56
N GLU A 77 11.71 2.91 -6.65
CA GLU A 77 10.51 3.56 -7.18
C GLU A 77 9.31 3.42 -6.25
N ILE A 78 9.06 2.21 -5.73
CA ILE A 78 7.97 1.94 -4.79
C ILE A 78 8.17 2.73 -3.49
N PHE A 79 9.31 2.55 -2.82
CA PHE A 79 9.56 3.17 -1.52
C PHE A 79 9.71 4.68 -1.65
N GLY A 80 10.39 5.17 -2.68
CA GLY A 80 10.58 6.60 -2.92
C GLY A 80 9.26 7.31 -3.24
N GLY A 81 8.48 6.80 -4.18
CA GLY A 81 7.17 7.35 -4.52
C GLY A 81 6.21 7.35 -3.33
N TYR A 82 6.21 6.25 -2.56
CA TYR A 82 5.41 6.13 -1.34
C TYR A 82 5.81 7.13 -0.25
N LEU A 83 7.11 7.30 0.02
CA LEU A 83 7.58 8.25 1.03
C LEU A 83 7.24 9.69 0.66
N ILE A 84 7.40 10.07 -0.61
CA ILE A 84 6.98 11.39 -1.09
C ILE A 84 5.47 11.57 -0.88
N ALA A 85 4.66 10.56 -1.24
CA ALA A 85 3.22 10.59 -1.08
C ALA A 85 2.79 10.70 0.39
N LEU A 86 3.46 9.99 1.28
CA LEU A 86 3.21 10.05 2.72
C LEU A 86 3.47 11.45 3.27
N VAL A 87 4.65 12.00 3.00
CA VAL A 87 5.03 13.34 3.48
C VAL A 87 4.09 14.40 2.93
N VAL A 88 3.88 14.44 1.62
CA VAL A 88 3.02 15.44 0.96
C VAL A 88 1.56 15.28 1.39
N GLY A 89 1.04 14.05 1.43
CA GLY A 89 -0.35 13.77 1.83
C GLY A 89 -0.65 14.20 3.26
N VAL A 90 0.25 13.87 4.20
CA VAL A 90 0.09 14.27 5.61
C VAL A 90 0.25 15.77 5.79
N VAL A 91 1.25 16.39 5.17
CA VAL A 91 1.47 17.85 5.25
C VAL A 91 0.26 18.62 4.69
N LEU A 92 -0.26 18.20 3.54
CA LEU A 92 -1.47 18.82 2.96
C LEU A 92 -2.69 18.62 3.88
N ALA A 93 -2.87 17.45 4.46
CA ALA A 93 -3.97 17.17 5.38
C ALA A 93 -3.91 18.08 6.63
N LEU A 94 -2.72 18.29 7.18
CA LEU A 94 -2.50 19.23 8.28
C LEU A 94 -2.84 20.67 7.84
N ALA A 95 -2.36 21.10 6.68
CA ALA A 95 -2.66 22.42 6.14
C ALA A 95 -4.17 22.65 5.93
N PHE A 96 -4.90 21.64 5.45
CA PHE A 96 -6.35 21.69 5.27
C PHE A 96 -7.11 21.75 6.62
N THR A 97 -6.61 21.07 7.63
CA THR A 97 -7.20 21.11 8.97
C THR A 97 -7.08 22.52 9.58
N TRP A 98 -6.01 23.25 9.30
CA TRP A 98 -5.77 24.59 9.81
C TRP A 98 -6.40 25.70 8.97
N SER A 99 -6.61 25.48 7.66
CA SER A 99 -7.11 26.49 6.73
C SER A 99 -8.26 25.94 5.87
N LYS A 100 -9.50 26.18 6.32
CA LYS A 100 -10.69 25.83 5.53
C LYS A 100 -10.74 26.48 4.13
N PRO A 101 -10.32 27.76 3.96
CA PRO A 101 -10.25 28.36 2.62
C PRO A 101 -9.28 27.64 1.69
N LEU A 102 -8.11 27.22 2.22
CA LEU A 102 -7.12 26.46 1.44
C LEU A 102 -7.69 25.12 0.98
N GLU A 103 -8.37 24.41 1.86
CA GLU A 103 -9.03 23.15 1.52
C GLU A 103 -10.10 23.37 0.45
N ALA A 104 -11.02 24.33 0.66
CA ALA A 104 -12.09 24.62 -0.26
C ALA A 104 -11.58 24.97 -1.67
N PHE A 105 -10.43 25.60 -1.76
CA PHE A 105 -9.77 25.91 -3.02
C PHE A 105 -9.04 24.72 -3.63
N MET A 106 -8.25 23.98 -2.85
CA MET A 106 -7.37 22.94 -3.37
C MET A 106 -8.08 21.59 -3.55
N MET A 107 -9.06 21.25 -2.72
CA MET A 107 -9.69 19.93 -2.77
C MET A 107 -10.34 19.63 -4.14
N PRO A 108 -11.13 20.53 -4.76
CA PRO A 108 -11.68 20.29 -6.09
C PRO A 108 -10.60 20.06 -7.14
N LEU A 109 -9.48 20.80 -7.09
CA LEU A 109 -8.35 20.63 -8.00
C LEU A 109 -7.69 19.24 -7.82
N LEU A 110 -7.44 18.86 -6.58
CA LEU A 110 -6.83 17.55 -6.28
C LEU A 110 -7.73 16.39 -6.71
N VAL A 111 -9.05 16.50 -6.51
CA VAL A 111 -10.03 15.52 -7.00
C VAL A 111 -9.97 15.43 -8.52
N SER A 112 -10.01 16.58 -9.22
CA SER A 112 -9.94 16.62 -10.69
C SER A 112 -8.64 16.00 -11.21
N LEU A 113 -7.49 16.34 -10.61
CA LEU A 113 -6.19 15.76 -10.95
C LEU A 113 -6.14 14.25 -10.67
N ASN A 114 -6.80 13.80 -9.61
CA ASN A 114 -6.84 12.37 -9.30
C ASN A 114 -7.69 11.57 -10.29
N MET A 115 -8.65 12.20 -10.96
CA MET A 115 -9.49 11.56 -11.98
C MET A 115 -8.76 11.37 -13.32
N ILE A 116 -7.63 12.03 -13.54
CA ILE A 116 -6.83 11.82 -14.75
C ILE A 116 -6.27 10.40 -14.73
N PRO A 117 -6.52 9.57 -15.78
CA PRO A 117 -5.95 8.24 -15.87
C PRO A 117 -4.42 8.29 -15.90
N LYS A 118 -3.77 7.81 -14.84
CA LYS A 118 -2.30 7.91 -14.70
C LYS A 118 -1.55 7.22 -15.84
N VAL A 119 -2.12 6.12 -16.36
CA VAL A 119 -1.57 5.39 -17.51
C VAL A 119 -1.55 6.28 -18.77
N ALA A 120 -2.56 7.13 -18.96
CA ALA A 120 -2.61 8.03 -20.10
C ALA A 120 -1.57 9.17 -20.02
N LEU A 121 -1.02 9.45 -18.83
CA LEU A 121 0.04 10.43 -18.64
C LEU A 121 1.43 9.89 -19.00
N GLY A 122 1.60 8.58 -19.17
CA GLY A 122 2.90 7.94 -19.42
C GLY A 122 3.69 8.59 -20.55
N PRO A 123 3.13 8.76 -21.76
CA PRO A 123 3.84 9.41 -22.87
C PRO A 123 4.29 10.85 -22.56
N LEU A 124 3.45 11.61 -21.83
CA LEU A 124 3.78 12.98 -21.43
C LEU A 124 4.90 13.01 -20.39
N ILE A 125 4.87 12.08 -19.43
CA ILE A 125 5.89 11.96 -18.39
C ILE A 125 7.25 11.63 -19.01
N ILE A 126 7.29 10.74 -20.01
CA ILE A 126 8.53 10.43 -20.74
C ILE A 126 9.07 11.66 -21.47
N VAL A 127 8.21 12.44 -22.12
CA VAL A 127 8.62 13.67 -22.81
C VAL A 127 9.17 14.70 -21.84
N TRP A 128 8.58 14.82 -20.65
CA TRP A 128 9.00 15.84 -19.67
C TRP A 128 10.23 15.45 -18.86
N PHE A 129 10.32 14.17 -18.45
CA PHE A 129 11.34 13.70 -17.50
C PHE A 129 12.31 12.68 -18.09
N LYS A 130 12.13 12.27 -19.35
CA LYS A 130 12.84 11.13 -19.98
C LYS A 130 12.54 9.80 -19.28
N TYR A 131 13.31 8.76 -19.59
CA TYR A 131 13.22 7.47 -18.91
C TYR A 131 13.98 7.49 -17.59
N GLY A 132 13.53 6.71 -16.61
CA GLY A 132 14.29 6.51 -15.38
C GLY A 132 13.44 6.42 -14.12
N ILE A 133 14.11 6.32 -12.98
CA ILE A 133 13.50 6.10 -11.66
C ILE A 133 12.59 7.25 -11.23
N VAL A 134 12.99 8.50 -11.51
CA VAL A 134 12.26 9.69 -11.02
C VAL A 134 10.83 9.78 -11.58
N PRO A 135 10.59 9.70 -12.91
CA PRO A 135 9.23 9.69 -13.45
C PRO A 135 8.37 8.56 -12.88
N ASN A 136 8.93 7.36 -12.70
CA ASN A 136 8.18 6.24 -12.13
C ASN A 136 7.82 6.47 -10.66
N MET A 137 8.74 7.04 -9.87
CA MET A 137 8.44 7.51 -8.51
C MET A 137 7.30 8.55 -8.49
N MET A 138 7.26 9.48 -9.47
CA MET A 138 6.19 10.48 -9.57
C MET A 138 4.84 9.85 -9.94
N ILE A 139 4.82 8.80 -10.74
CA ILE A 139 3.59 8.04 -11.01
C ILE A 139 3.12 7.35 -9.74
N ALA A 140 4.00 6.63 -9.05
CA ALA A 140 3.68 5.98 -7.77
C ALA A 140 3.17 6.99 -6.73
N PHE A 141 3.87 8.12 -6.57
CA PHE A 141 3.46 9.24 -5.73
C PHE A 141 2.03 9.72 -6.07
N SER A 142 1.76 9.98 -7.35
CA SER A 142 0.47 10.54 -7.80
C SER A 142 -0.73 9.64 -7.52
N ILE A 143 -0.50 8.33 -7.45
CA ILE A 143 -1.53 7.33 -7.14
C ILE A 143 -1.74 7.20 -5.62
N CYS A 144 -0.66 7.31 -4.83
CA CYS A 144 -0.70 7.08 -3.38
C CYS A 144 -1.14 8.29 -2.57
N VAL A 145 -0.81 9.52 -3.03
CA VAL A 145 -0.97 10.74 -2.23
C VAL A 145 -2.42 11.01 -1.83
N PHE A 146 -3.35 10.77 -2.74
CA PHE A 146 -4.76 11.12 -2.55
C PHE A 146 -5.45 10.27 -1.46
N PRO A 147 -5.35 8.93 -1.43
CA PRO A 147 -5.87 8.14 -0.33
C PRO A 147 -5.27 8.52 1.03
N ILE A 148 -3.96 8.76 1.09
CA ILE A 148 -3.28 9.17 2.34
C ILE A 148 -3.82 10.52 2.81
N LEU A 149 -3.94 11.49 1.90
CA LEU A 149 -4.50 12.81 2.19
C LEU A 149 -5.93 12.71 2.75
N LEU A 150 -6.83 12.01 2.04
CA LEU A 150 -8.24 11.94 2.42
C LEU A 150 -8.46 11.27 3.77
N THR A 151 -7.79 10.14 4.00
CA THR A 151 -7.93 9.43 5.29
C THR A 151 -7.34 10.23 6.44
N THR A 152 -6.23 10.93 6.22
CA THR A 152 -5.62 11.81 7.21
C THR A 152 -6.51 13.01 7.55
N VAL A 153 -7.08 13.69 6.53
CA VAL A 153 -8.05 14.79 6.75
C VAL A 153 -9.26 14.29 7.54
N ARG A 154 -9.78 13.13 7.17
CA ARG A 154 -10.91 12.52 7.90
C ARG A 154 -10.55 12.26 9.36
N GLY A 155 -9.42 11.59 9.62
CA GLY A 155 -8.99 11.27 10.98
C GLY A 155 -8.77 12.50 11.85
N LEU A 156 -8.21 13.58 11.30
CA LEU A 156 -8.01 14.84 12.04
C LEU A 156 -9.32 15.55 12.39
N ARG A 157 -10.44 15.18 11.76
CA ARG A 157 -11.78 15.74 12.00
C ARG A 157 -12.69 14.83 12.81
N GLU A 158 -12.37 13.55 12.90
CA GLU A 158 -13.12 12.54 13.64
C GLU A 158 -12.82 12.66 15.15
N VAL A 159 -13.18 13.81 15.72
CA VAL A 159 -13.01 14.09 17.15
C VAL A 159 -14.38 14.17 17.79
N GLU A 160 -14.58 13.47 18.92
CA GLU A 160 -15.82 13.53 19.68
C GLU A 160 -16.11 14.97 20.12
N PRO A 161 -17.31 15.51 19.83
CA PRO A 161 -17.67 16.88 20.21
C PRO A 161 -17.52 17.14 21.73
N ASP A 162 -17.83 16.17 22.55
CA ASP A 162 -17.76 16.25 24.01
C ASP A 162 -16.33 16.50 24.51
N LEU A 163 -15.32 15.89 23.85
CA LEU A 163 -13.92 16.14 24.15
C LEU A 163 -13.50 17.58 23.79
N LEU A 164 -14.03 18.13 22.70
CA LEU A 164 -13.75 19.51 22.30
C LEU A 164 -14.38 20.50 23.31
N ASP A 165 -15.59 20.22 23.78
CA ASP A 165 -16.28 21.06 24.75
C ASP A 165 -15.62 20.98 26.12
N LEU A 166 -15.14 19.81 26.53
CA LEU A 166 -14.34 19.65 27.76
C LEU A 166 -13.08 20.54 27.69
N VAL A 167 -12.32 20.50 26.60
CA VAL A 167 -11.11 21.31 26.48
C VAL A 167 -11.42 22.81 26.42
N ARG A 168 -12.52 23.20 25.79
CA ARG A 168 -13.00 24.61 25.82
C ARG A 168 -13.32 25.06 27.25
N THR A 169 -14.00 24.23 28.02
CA THR A 169 -14.32 24.50 29.43
C THR A 169 -13.07 24.68 30.28
N LEU A 170 -12.02 23.87 30.00
CA LEU A 170 -10.73 23.94 30.66
C LEU A 170 -9.82 25.06 30.09
N ARG A 171 -10.32 25.92 29.19
CA ARG A 171 -9.57 27.00 28.49
C ARG A 171 -8.33 26.50 27.77
N GLY A 172 -8.39 25.27 27.22
CA GLY A 172 -7.29 24.71 26.43
C GLY A 172 -7.04 25.45 25.12
N SER A 173 -5.77 25.59 24.73
CA SER A 173 -5.37 26.22 23.47
C SER A 173 -5.66 25.32 22.25
N ARG A 174 -5.77 25.93 21.05
CA ARG A 174 -5.92 25.17 19.79
C ARG A 174 -4.77 24.18 19.57
N TRP A 175 -3.57 24.52 19.98
CA TRP A 175 -2.41 23.64 19.91
C TRP A 175 -2.52 22.42 20.82
N GLN A 176 -3.08 22.62 22.03
CA GLN A 176 -3.35 21.50 22.95
C GLN A 176 -4.43 20.56 22.39
N VAL A 177 -5.50 21.11 21.80
CA VAL A 177 -6.52 20.30 21.10
C VAL A 177 -5.88 19.47 20.00
N PHE A 178 -5.07 20.11 19.16
CA PHE A 178 -4.40 19.43 18.05
C PHE A 178 -3.47 18.31 18.53
N THR A 179 -2.54 18.61 19.43
CA THR A 179 -1.47 17.68 19.82
C THR A 179 -1.94 16.59 20.77
N LYS A 180 -2.95 16.85 21.63
CA LYS A 180 -3.39 15.90 22.66
C LYS A 180 -4.65 15.12 22.29
N ILE A 181 -5.42 15.59 21.31
CA ILE A 181 -6.69 14.98 20.92
C ILE A 181 -6.70 14.63 19.43
N GLN A 182 -6.60 15.64 18.56
CA GLN A 182 -6.77 15.43 17.11
C GLN A 182 -5.69 14.51 16.52
N LEU A 183 -4.43 14.81 16.78
CA LEU A 183 -3.32 14.05 16.20
C LEU A 183 -3.27 12.60 16.71
N PRO A 184 -3.37 12.32 18.03
CA PRO A 184 -3.45 10.94 18.51
C PRO A 184 -4.68 10.20 18.00
N GLY A 185 -5.85 10.85 17.95
CA GLY A 185 -7.08 10.27 17.41
C GLY A 185 -7.03 10.02 15.91
N ALA A 186 -6.24 10.80 15.16
CA ALA A 186 -6.05 10.64 13.72
C ALA A 186 -5.09 9.51 13.34
N LEU A 187 -4.20 9.07 14.25
CA LEU A 187 -3.19 8.05 13.94
C LEU A 187 -3.76 6.79 13.27
N PRO A 188 -4.85 6.17 13.76
CA PRO A 188 -5.44 5.00 13.13
C PRO A 188 -5.84 5.26 11.67
N TYR A 189 -6.39 6.45 11.39
CA TYR A 189 -6.80 6.85 10.04
C TYR A 189 -5.60 7.12 9.13
N ILE A 190 -4.54 7.74 9.66
CA ILE A 190 -3.28 7.95 8.95
C ILE A 190 -2.69 6.60 8.54
N PHE A 191 -2.60 5.65 9.47
CA PHE A 191 -2.08 4.31 9.19
C PHE A 191 -2.99 3.53 8.25
N SER A 192 -4.30 3.70 8.31
CA SER A 192 -5.23 3.13 7.33
C SER A 192 -4.93 3.66 5.91
N GLY A 193 -4.74 4.97 5.75
CA GLY A 193 -4.31 5.57 4.49
C GLY A 193 -2.94 5.10 4.01
N MET A 194 -2.00 4.95 4.93
CA MET A 194 -0.66 4.42 4.67
C MET A 194 -0.71 2.98 4.14
N LYS A 195 -1.56 2.11 4.70
CA LYS A 195 -1.76 0.73 4.24
C LYS A 195 -2.30 0.71 2.80
N VAL A 196 -3.32 1.50 2.50
CA VAL A 196 -3.88 1.63 1.14
C VAL A 196 -2.83 2.20 0.19
N GLY A 197 -2.12 3.25 0.61
CA GLY A 197 -1.04 3.87 -0.16
C GLY A 197 0.09 2.88 -0.48
N ALA A 198 0.46 2.00 0.45
CA ALA A 198 1.50 0.99 0.23
C ALA A 198 1.14 0.00 -0.90
N ILE A 199 -0.12 -0.44 -0.95
CA ILE A 199 -0.61 -1.31 -2.03
C ILE A 199 -0.57 -0.57 -3.37
N LEU A 200 -1.04 0.68 -3.38
CA LEU A 200 -1.12 1.50 -4.58
C LEU A 200 0.26 1.95 -5.10
N ALA A 201 1.26 2.08 -4.22
CA ALA A 201 2.63 2.41 -4.60
C ALA A 201 3.24 1.35 -5.52
N VAL A 202 2.99 0.08 -5.22
CA VAL A 202 3.44 -1.05 -6.05
C VAL A 202 2.82 -0.95 -7.44
N ALA A 203 1.50 -0.80 -7.51
CA ALA A 203 0.81 -0.66 -8.79
C ALA A 203 1.31 0.55 -9.60
N GLY A 204 1.54 1.68 -8.91
CA GLY A 204 2.03 2.91 -9.52
C GLY A 204 3.43 2.79 -10.11
N ALA A 205 4.36 2.18 -9.40
CA ALA A 205 5.72 1.94 -9.88
C ALA A 205 5.71 1.02 -11.12
N ILE A 206 4.97 -0.09 -11.06
CA ILE A 206 4.89 -1.03 -12.20
C ILE A 206 4.24 -0.40 -13.43
N VAL A 207 3.20 0.42 -13.25
CA VAL A 207 2.62 1.20 -14.35
C VAL A 207 3.67 2.12 -14.97
N GLY A 208 4.48 2.79 -14.14
CA GLY A 208 5.59 3.62 -14.61
C GLY A 208 6.60 2.83 -15.43
N GLU A 209 7.03 1.69 -14.93
CA GLU A 209 7.99 0.82 -15.61
C GLU A 209 7.45 0.27 -16.94
N PHE A 210 6.15 -0.05 -17.02
CA PHE A 210 5.52 -0.48 -18.28
C PHE A 210 5.44 0.62 -19.33
N LEU A 211 5.34 1.87 -18.90
CA LEU A 211 5.17 2.99 -19.81
C LEU A 211 6.50 3.54 -20.32
N GLY A 212 7.54 3.53 -19.48
CA GLY A 212 8.77 4.19 -19.87
C GLY A 212 9.91 3.96 -18.89
N SER A 213 10.45 2.74 -18.89
CA SER A 213 11.66 2.43 -18.14
C SER A 213 12.66 1.65 -19.00
N ASP A 214 13.92 1.72 -18.60
CA ASP A 214 15.01 0.90 -19.15
C ASP A 214 15.50 -0.18 -18.18
N LYS A 215 14.95 -0.18 -16.95
CA LYS A 215 15.26 -1.12 -15.86
C LYS A 215 14.05 -1.29 -14.98
N GLY A 216 14.08 -2.30 -14.12
CA GLY A 216 13.03 -2.64 -13.18
C GLY A 216 12.35 -3.96 -13.49
N LEU A 217 11.60 -4.49 -12.52
CA LEU A 217 10.94 -5.79 -12.65
C LEU A 217 9.78 -5.74 -13.65
N GLY A 218 9.03 -4.63 -13.72
CA GLY A 218 7.98 -4.44 -14.72
C GLY A 218 8.56 -4.30 -16.12
N TYR A 219 9.65 -3.55 -16.28
CA TYR A 219 10.38 -3.50 -17.54
C TYR A 219 10.88 -4.89 -17.96
N LEU A 220 11.47 -5.66 -17.04
CA LEU A 220 11.88 -7.03 -17.29
C LEU A 220 10.70 -7.90 -17.75
N MET A 221 9.51 -7.74 -17.15
CA MET A 221 8.32 -8.48 -17.59
C MET A 221 7.98 -8.23 -19.05
N LEU A 222 8.10 -6.99 -19.54
CA LEU A 222 7.87 -6.66 -20.96
C LEU A 222 8.93 -7.31 -21.86
N GLN A 223 10.18 -7.36 -21.43
CA GLN A 223 11.26 -7.99 -22.20
C GLN A 223 11.05 -9.50 -22.34
N VAL A 224 10.77 -10.19 -21.22
CA VAL A 224 10.59 -11.65 -21.23
C VAL A 224 9.25 -12.09 -21.83
N GLN A 225 8.29 -11.17 -21.95
CA GLN A 225 7.03 -11.42 -22.66
C GLN A 225 7.26 -11.68 -24.14
N VAL A 226 8.20 -10.97 -24.78
CA VAL A 226 8.51 -11.14 -26.19
C VAL A 226 9.10 -12.53 -26.48
N THR A 227 9.84 -13.09 -25.53
CA THR A 227 10.44 -14.44 -25.62
C THR A 227 9.53 -15.55 -25.07
N LEU A 228 8.34 -15.20 -24.55
CA LEU A 228 7.40 -16.11 -23.88
C LEU A 228 8.03 -16.85 -22.69
N ASP A 229 9.04 -16.26 -22.03
CA ASP A 229 9.58 -16.80 -20.78
C ASP A 229 8.67 -16.44 -19.60
N THR A 230 7.57 -17.18 -19.50
CA THR A 230 6.59 -17.00 -18.43
C THR A 230 7.15 -17.34 -17.06
N ALA A 231 8.16 -18.21 -16.96
CA ALA A 231 8.81 -18.51 -15.69
C ALA A 231 9.48 -17.26 -15.10
N ALA A 232 10.19 -16.50 -15.92
CA ALA A 232 10.77 -15.22 -15.51
C ALA A 232 9.69 -14.16 -15.22
N MET A 233 8.58 -14.12 -15.99
CA MET A 233 7.46 -13.22 -15.69
C MET A 233 6.84 -13.50 -14.31
N PHE A 234 6.57 -14.77 -14.00
CA PHE A 234 6.03 -15.17 -12.69
C PHE A 234 7.00 -14.83 -11.56
N MET A 235 8.30 -15.04 -11.76
CA MET A 235 9.32 -14.67 -10.78
C MET A 235 9.33 -13.15 -10.54
N ALA A 236 9.27 -12.33 -11.59
CA ALA A 236 9.18 -10.89 -11.44
C ALA A 236 7.94 -10.47 -10.62
N VAL A 237 6.77 -11.07 -10.90
CA VAL A 237 5.55 -10.83 -10.12
C VAL A 237 5.73 -11.22 -8.65
N LEU A 238 6.36 -12.36 -8.36
CA LEU A 238 6.63 -12.77 -6.97
C LEU A 238 7.57 -11.79 -6.25
N LEU A 239 8.62 -11.30 -6.91
CA LEU A 239 9.53 -10.30 -6.34
C LEU A 239 8.82 -8.96 -6.11
N ILE A 240 8.00 -8.49 -7.06
CA ILE A 240 7.17 -7.29 -6.90
C ILE A 240 6.23 -7.45 -5.69
N THR A 241 5.55 -8.60 -5.59
CA THR A 241 4.67 -8.91 -4.47
C THR A 241 5.44 -8.90 -3.15
N LEU A 242 6.64 -9.46 -3.11
CA LEU A 242 7.49 -9.46 -1.93
C LEU A 242 7.87 -8.02 -1.50
N LEU A 243 8.24 -7.15 -2.45
CA LEU A 243 8.50 -5.73 -2.16
C LEU A 243 7.28 -5.03 -1.57
N GLY A 244 6.09 -5.29 -2.13
CA GLY A 244 4.83 -4.78 -1.59
C GLY A 244 4.53 -5.29 -0.18
N MET A 245 4.76 -6.58 0.07
CA MET A 245 4.60 -7.18 1.41
C MET A 245 5.58 -6.58 2.43
N ILE A 246 6.82 -6.30 2.03
CA ILE A 246 7.82 -5.65 2.89
C ILE A 246 7.35 -4.24 3.26
N LEU A 247 6.91 -3.43 2.27
CA LEU A 247 6.41 -2.09 2.52
C LEU A 247 5.17 -2.12 3.42
N TYR A 248 4.19 -2.95 3.10
CA TYR A 248 2.96 -3.08 3.89
C TYR A 248 3.24 -3.58 5.31
N GLY A 249 4.13 -4.56 5.45
CA GLY A 249 4.60 -5.06 6.75
C GLY A 249 5.29 -3.99 7.57
N ALA A 250 6.13 -3.16 6.95
CA ALA A 250 6.76 -2.01 7.62
C ALA A 250 5.71 -1.03 8.15
N VAL A 251 4.67 -0.73 7.38
CA VAL A 251 3.55 0.12 7.83
C VAL A 251 2.83 -0.49 9.04
N ILE A 252 2.54 -1.80 9.02
CA ILE A 252 1.92 -2.50 10.16
C ILE A 252 2.81 -2.43 11.40
N LEU A 253 4.11 -2.62 11.25
CA LEU A 253 5.05 -2.54 12.38
C LEU A 253 5.09 -1.14 13.00
N LEU A 254 5.10 -0.11 12.15
CA LEU A 254 5.00 1.29 12.60
C LEU A 254 3.65 1.56 13.31
N GLU A 255 2.54 1.10 12.74
CA GLU A 255 1.23 1.22 13.39
C GLU A 255 1.23 0.60 14.79
N ARG A 256 1.80 -0.60 14.93
CA ARG A 256 1.90 -1.27 16.24
C ARG A 256 2.74 -0.50 17.26
N ALA A 257 3.68 0.30 16.80
CA ALA A 257 4.53 1.12 17.68
C ALA A 257 3.83 2.41 18.12
N PHE A 258 2.99 3.01 17.27
CA PHE A 258 2.43 4.34 17.50
C PHE A 258 0.94 4.35 17.87
N VAL A 259 0.19 3.28 17.56
CA VAL A 259 -1.26 3.19 17.79
C VAL A 259 -1.58 2.21 18.90
N VAL A 260 -2.40 2.64 19.87
CA VAL A 260 -2.85 1.79 20.98
C VAL A 260 -3.68 0.62 20.42
N PRO A 261 -3.58 -0.61 20.96
CA PRO A 261 -4.27 -1.79 20.44
C PRO A 261 -5.77 -1.61 20.20
N ASP A 262 -6.47 -0.95 21.11
CA ASP A 262 -7.93 -0.76 21.06
C ASP A 262 -8.38 0.25 19.98
N ALA A 263 -7.46 1.09 19.47
CA ALA A 263 -7.75 2.10 18.47
C ALA A 263 -7.33 1.69 17.05
N ARG A 264 -6.78 0.48 16.84
CA ARG A 264 -6.33 0.02 15.52
C ARG A 264 -7.53 -0.36 14.65
N VAL A 265 -7.60 0.25 13.48
CA VAL A 265 -8.56 -0.15 12.44
C VAL A 265 -7.97 -1.38 11.74
N GLY A 266 -8.65 -2.53 11.90
CA GLY A 266 -8.24 -3.83 11.36
C GLY A 266 -8.26 -3.91 9.84
#